data_038d7101538d50ae02f2abbe7757c1f5
#
_entry.id   038d7101538d50ae02f2abbe7757c1f5
#
_cell.length_a   1.000
_cell.length_b   1.000
_cell.length_c   1.000
_cell.angle_alpha   90.00
_cell.angle_beta   90.00
_cell.angle_gamma   90.00
#
_symmetry.space_group_name_H-M   'P 1'
#
loop_
_entity.id
_entity.type
_entity.pdbx_description
1 polymer ?
#
loop_
_entity_poly.entity_id
_entity_poly.type
_entity_poly.pdbx_seq_one_letter_code
_entity_poly.pdbx_strand_id
1 'polypeptide(L)'
;MKTIIWAVAIMLGVFNSSSAQSKQSYIDNKDMTIGSDSCFLSDIRIFYASDLYVDTTFYHETRTAFLNLSEACVMDENSPYFSPEELTKDTIRIDELQKIRLLKSAGISDTDTIYIYDFGTDSVYTFCVSAFSAIACLNIYAGGSETNDFSDYEYGLNLGRSYFGTGENLVYVGKINPFQTGQLKLMEWRRVAKKKFPVKMKDSLIRENTNGYYTFENCKLGAVYKFSNEGLDYYCQEMKLIPPADSVDYGDNVSARYLVVLDSKNRKVLFEDFYCDDEWGGLTMLNIIGNSKFSAGQYGVQWTGRIFKGRSPIIYGFKEFSFGCPAIPFVDRKDHPISILCDNRH
;
A
#
# COMPACT_ATOMS: atom_id res chain seq x y z
N MET A 1 24.44 13.05 -69.12
CA MET A 1 23.74 12.52 -67.93
C MET A 1 24.70 11.67 -67.15
N LYS A 2 25.22 12.17 -66.02
CA LYS A 2 26.15 11.46 -65.13
C LYS A 2 25.42 11.23 -63.82
N THR A 3 25.16 9.98 -63.49
CA THR A 3 24.52 9.51 -62.26
C THR A 3 25.59 9.41 -61.17
N ILE A 4 25.45 10.19 -60.11
CA ILE A 4 26.33 10.13 -58.94
C ILE A 4 25.65 9.21 -57.89
N ILE A 5 26.30 8.10 -57.58
CA ILE A 5 25.88 7.16 -56.51
C ILE A 5 26.62 7.62 -55.26
N TRP A 6 25.87 7.97 -54.23
CA TRP A 6 26.39 8.19 -52.87
C TRP A 6 26.33 6.89 -52.08
N ALA A 7 27.49 6.39 -51.70
CA ALA A 7 27.61 5.27 -50.77
C ALA A 7 27.59 5.84 -49.34
N VAL A 8 26.61 5.44 -48.55
CA VAL A 8 26.52 5.71 -47.11
C VAL A 8 27.24 4.57 -46.38
N ALA A 9 28.38 4.90 -45.78
CA ALA A 9 29.09 3.98 -44.90
C ALA A 9 28.42 4.03 -43.48
N ILE A 10 27.77 2.96 -43.09
CA ILE A 10 27.27 2.76 -41.72
C ILE A 10 28.43 2.28 -40.85
N MET A 11 28.97 3.16 -40.02
CA MET A 11 29.87 2.75 -38.92
C MET A 11 29.02 2.14 -37.78
N LEU A 12 29.11 0.86 -37.62
CA LEU A 12 28.64 0.15 -36.42
C LEU A 12 29.66 0.37 -35.30
N GLY A 13 29.40 1.35 -34.46
CA GLY A 13 30.10 1.54 -33.18
C GLY A 13 29.61 0.50 -32.19
N VAL A 14 30.44 -0.50 -31.91
CA VAL A 14 30.23 -1.46 -30.82
C VAL A 14 30.53 -0.75 -29.51
N PHE A 15 29.50 -0.26 -28.83
CA PHE A 15 29.59 0.17 -27.44
C PHE A 15 29.60 -1.08 -26.53
N ASN A 16 30.76 -1.46 -26.05
CA ASN A 16 30.90 -2.37 -24.92
C ASN A 16 30.45 -1.63 -23.65
N SER A 17 29.17 -1.75 -23.32
CA SER A 17 28.67 -1.40 -22.00
C SER A 17 29.01 -2.56 -21.05
N SER A 18 30.07 -2.40 -20.25
CA SER A 18 30.32 -3.25 -19.11
C SER A 18 29.26 -2.96 -18.04
N SER A 19 28.14 -3.69 -18.09
CA SER A 19 27.17 -3.75 -17.03
C SER A 19 27.83 -4.45 -15.83
N ALA A 20 28.13 -3.69 -14.79
CA ALA A 20 28.41 -4.25 -13.48
C ALA A 20 27.12 -4.92 -12.98
N GLN A 21 26.96 -6.20 -13.27
CA GLN A 21 25.95 -7.04 -12.63
C GLN A 21 26.35 -7.18 -11.16
N SER A 22 25.62 -6.47 -10.29
CA SER A 22 25.62 -6.76 -8.86
C SER A 22 25.14 -8.21 -8.70
N LYS A 23 26.02 -9.07 -8.20
CA LYS A 23 25.67 -10.46 -7.88
C LYS A 23 24.61 -10.43 -6.78
N GLN A 24 23.37 -10.59 -7.20
CA GLN A 24 22.26 -10.89 -6.32
C GLN A 24 22.46 -12.29 -5.77
N SER A 25 22.89 -12.38 -4.49
CA SER A 25 23.03 -13.67 -3.81
C SER A 25 21.62 -14.19 -3.49
N TYR A 26 21.17 -15.12 -4.31
CA TYR A 26 19.99 -15.91 -4.04
C TYR A 26 20.33 -16.87 -2.89
N ILE A 27 19.88 -16.58 -1.69
CA ILE A 27 19.97 -17.51 -0.56
C ILE A 27 18.75 -18.42 -0.64
N ASP A 28 18.99 -19.64 -1.06
CA ASP A 28 18.01 -20.72 -1.09
C ASP A 28 17.69 -21.15 0.36
N ASN A 29 16.58 -20.66 0.91
CA ASN A 29 16.12 -21.02 2.25
C ASN A 29 15.47 -22.41 2.21
N LYS A 30 16.27 -23.46 2.29
CA LYS A 30 15.81 -24.80 2.66
C LYS A 30 15.63 -24.87 4.18
N ASP A 31 14.38 -25.13 4.55
CA ASP A 31 13.93 -25.74 5.81
C ASP A 31 14.62 -25.32 7.13
N MET A 32 14.15 -24.24 7.71
CA MET A 32 14.10 -24.11 9.16
C MET A 32 12.69 -24.52 9.63
N THR A 33 12.59 -25.65 10.30
CA THR A 33 11.41 -26.04 11.08
C THR A 33 11.18 -25.01 12.18
N ILE A 34 10.20 -24.13 11.97
CA ILE A 34 9.83 -23.08 12.92
C ILE A 34 8.99 -23.73 14.01
N GLY A 35 9.52 -23.74 15.23
CA GLY A 35 8.75 -23.96 16.44
C GLY A 35 7.61 -22.93 16.52
N SER A 36 6.53 -23.29 17.21
CA SER A 36 5.26 -22.56 17.33
C SER A 36 5.42 -21.14 17.89
N ASP A 37 5.77 -20.19 17.04
CA ASP A 37 5.88 -18.76 17.39
C ASP A 37 4.58 -18.01 17.05
N SER A 38 3.49 -18.37 17.75
CA SER A 38 2.24 -17.59 17.66
C SER A 38 2.34 -16.20 18.31
N CYS A 39 3.41 -15.91 19.03
CA CYS A 39 3.65 -14.63 19.70
C CYS A 39 4.30 -13.57 18.78
N PHE A 40 4.86 -13.99 17.64
CA PHE A 40 5.69 -13.13 16.81
C PHE A 40 4.92 -12.09 15.97
N LEU A 41 3.61 -12.27 15.82
CA LEU A 41 2.82 -11.49 14.86
C LEU A 41 1.88 -10.46 15.50
N SER A 42 1.89 -10.28 16.82
CA SER A 42 1.00 -9.33 17.50
C SER A 42 1.37 -7.85 17.24
N ASP A 43 2.65 -7.57 16.96
CA ASP A 43 3.19 -6.21 16.88
C ASP A 43 3.94 -5.91 15.59
N ILE A 44 3.49 -6.51 14.46
CA ILE A 44 4.06 -6.21 13.15
C ILE A 44 3.72 -4.77 12.77
N ARG A 45 4.75 -3.97 12.52
CA ARG A 45 4.63 -2.65 11.89
C ARG A 45 4.91 -2.78 10.40
N ILE A 46 3.95 -2.36 9.61
CA ILE A 46 4.02 -2.37 8.14
C ILE A 46 4.13 -0.94 7.63
N PHE A 47 4.95 -0.75 6.63
CA PHE A 47 5.19 0.50 5.92
C PHE A 47 4.86 0.35 4.44
N TYR A 48 4.97 1.44 3.69
CA TYR A 48 5.03 1.45 2.24
C TYR A 48 6.40 1.89 1.73
N ALA A 49 6.78 1.35 0.58
CA ALA A 49 7.78 1.97 -0.26
C ALA A 49 7.06 2.78 -1.35
N SER A 50 7.27 4.08 -1.34
CA SER A 50 6.72 5.01 -2.32
C SER A 50 7.79 5.47 -3.31
N ASP A 51 7.35 6.04 -4.42
CA ASP A 51 8.25 6.76 -5.31
C ASP A 51 8.36 8.21 -4.85
N LEU A 52 9.58 8.68 -4.70
CA LEU A 52 9.86 10.11 -4.53
C LEU A 52 10.56 10.66 -5.76
N TYR A 53 10.29 11.91 -6.03
CA TYR A 53 11.00 12.71 -7.00
C TYR A 53 12.01 13.59 -6.26
N VAL A 54 13.26 13.18 -6.28
CA VAL A 54 14.35 13.88 -5.62
C VAL A 54 14.98 14.84 -6.62
N ASP A 55 15.08 16.11 -6.26
CA ASP A 55 15.67 17.20 -7.04
C ASP A 55 14.85 17.69 -8.25
N THR A 56 14.03 18.70 -7.98
CA THR A 56 13.15 19.34 -8.98
C THR A 56 13.84 20.49 -9.75
N THR A 57 15.13 20.68 -9.62
CA THR A 57 15.84 21.68 -10.40
C THR A 57 15.88 21.29 -11.88
N PHE A 58 14.85 21.74 -12.63
CA PHE A 58 14.77 21.70 -14.08
C PHE A 58 14.65 20.32 -14.75
N TYR A 59 13.47 19.70 -14.69
CA TYR A 59 13.04 18.62 -15.58
C TYR A 59 13.85 17.31 -15.62
N HIS A 60 14.74 17.10 -14.68
CA HIS A 60 15.46 15.84 -14.53
C HIS A 60 15.13 15.21 -13.17
N GLU A 61 13.86 14.89 -12.98
CA GLU A 61 13.38 14.19 -11.79
C GLU A 61 14.05 12.82 -11.71
N THR A 62 14.93 12.65 -10.74
CA THR A 62 15.47 11.33 -10.43
C THR A 62 14.46 10.60 -9.54
N ARG A 63 13.63 9.77 -10.14
CA ARG A 63 12.71 8.90 -9.43
C ARG A 63 13.53 7.96 -8.54
N THR A 64 13.23 7.94 -7.26
CA THR A 64 13.83 7.03 -6.29
C THR A 64 12.74 6.34 -5.48
N ALA A 65 12.97 5.08 -5.11
CA ALA A 65 12.09 4.41 -4.16
C ALA A 65 12.48 4.83 -2.74
N PHE A 66 11.49 5.11 -1.92
CA PHE A 66 11.63 5.65 -0.57
C PHE A 66 10.82 4.83 0.42
N LEU A 67 11.47 4.32 1.45
CA LEU A 67 10.80 3.72 2.59
C LEU A 67 10.54 4.80 3.64
N ASN A 68 9.29 5.26 3.73
CA ASN A 68 8.88 6.28 4.68
C ASN A 68 8.80 5.68 6.10
N LEU A 69 9.54 6.27 7.04
CA LEU A 69 9.59 5.88 8.45
C LEU A 69 9.08 6.99 9.38
N SER A 70 8.56 8.09 8.85
CA SER A 70 8.20 9.29 9.61
C SER A 70 7.25 8.98 10.77
N GLU A 71 6.22 8.17 10.53
CA GLU A 71 5.22 7.81 11.53
C GLU A 71 5.78 6.96 12.69
N ALA A 72 6.87 6.22 12.42
CA ALA A 72 7.57 5.43 13.43
C ALA A 72 8.70 6.21 14.13
N CYS A 73 9.05 7.39 13.61
CA CYS A 73 10.17 8.18 14.11
C CYS A 73 9.70 9.19 15.16
N VAL A 74 10.33 9.15 16.33
CA VAL A 74 10.13 10.17 17.37
C VAL A 74 11.25 11.20 17.26
N MET A 75 10.88 12.40 16.83
CA MET A 75 11.80 13.54 16.77
C MET A 75 11.95 14.18 18.14
N ASP A 76 13.20 14.43 18.54
CA ASP A 76 13.51 15.16 19.78
C ASP A 76 13.71 16.64 19.45
N GLU A 77 12.76 17.48 19.85
CA GLU A 77 12.80 18.92 19.64
C GLU A 77 14.02 19.59 20.29
N ASN A 78 14.55 19.00 21.36
CA ASN A 78 15.72 19.54 22.07
C ASN A 78 17.05 19.20 21.41
N SER A 79 17.03 18.35 20.39
CA SER A 79 18.23 17.93 19.67
C SER A 79 17.94 17.91 18.16
N PRO A 80 17.85 19.09 17.54
CA PRO A 80 17.47 19.20 16.13
C PRO A 80 18.44 18.41 15.25
N TYR A 81 17.88 17.70 14.27
CA TYR A 81 18.66 16.88 13.34
C TYR A 81 19.36 17.72 12.28
N PHE A 82 18.85 18.92 11.98
CA PHE A 82 19.30 19.75 10.87
C PHE A 82 19.59 21.17 11.29
N SER A 83 20.55 21.78 10.60
CA SER A 83 20.81 23.21 10.71
C SER A 83 19.75 24.03 9.97
N PRO A 84 19.57 25.32 10.29
CA PRO A 84 18.67 26.20 9.55
C PRO A 84 18.97 26.26 8.04
N GLU A 85 20.23 26.11 7.64
CA GLU A 85 20.64 26.09 6.24
C GLU A 85 20.23 24.80 5.52
N GLU A 86 20.20 23.68 6.23
CA GLU A 86 19.72 22.42 5.68
C GLU A 86 18.20 22.44 5.48
N LEU A 87 17.45 23.07 6.39
CA LEU A 87 16.00 23.22 6.34
C LEU A 87 15.48 24.12 5.18
N THR A 88 16.38 24.67 4.36
CA THR A 88 16.00 25.35 3.10
C THR A 88 15.98 24.44 1.89
N LYS A 89 16.34 23.16 2.04
CA LYS A 89 16.46 22.20 0.92
C LYS A 89 15.26 21.30 0.85
N ASP A 90 14.83 20.94 -0.34
CA ASP A 90 13.74 19.97 -0.57
C ASP A 90 14.15 18.55 -0.14
N THR A 91 15.44 18.24 -0.20
CA THR A 91 15.98 16.95 0.23
C THR A 91 17.25 17.13 1.05
N ILE A 92 17.30 16.49 2.20
CA ILE A 92 18.44 16.53 3.12
C ILE A 92 19.00 15.11 3.26
N ARG A 93 20.30 14.98 3.05
CA ARG A 93 20.99 13.72 3.32
C ARG A 93 21.25 13.61 4.82
N ILE A 94 20.76 12.56 5.43
CA ILE A 94 20.94 12.25 6.85
C ILE A 94 22.30 11.56 7.01
N ASP A 95 23.17 12.07 7.92
CA ASP A 95 24.45 11.45 8.22
C ASP A 95 24.30 10.15 9.00
N GLU A 96 25.39 9.39 9.16
CA GLU A 96 25.35 8.07 9.80
C GLU A 96 24.95 8.13 11.29
N LEU A 97 25.32 9.18 12.03
CA LEU A 97 24.92 9.32 13.43
C LEU A 97 23.44 9.64 13.56
N GLN A 98 22.95 10.51 12.71
CA GLN A 98 21.52 10.85 12.62
C GLN A 98 20.70 9.65 12.13
N LYS A 99 21.22 8.88 11.15
CA LYS A 99 20.58 7.63 10.67
C LYS A 99 20.42 6.63 11.82
N ILE A 100 21.46 6.42 12.62
CA ILE A 100 21.37 5.53 13.79
C ILE A 100 20.30 5.99 14.77
N ARG A 101 20.17 7.29 15.02
CA ARG A 101 19.11 7.86 15.88
C ARG A 101 17.73 7.65 15.29
N LEU A 102 17.55 7.93 14.00
CA LEU A 102 16.32 7.71 13.25
C LEU A 102 15.87 6.25 13.35
N LEU A 103 16.72 5.32 12.99
CA LEU A 103 16.44 3.88 13.04
C LEU A 103 16.09 3.42 14.45
N LYS A 104 16.87 3.86 15.45
CA LYS A 104 16.61 3.53 16.86
C LYS A 104 15.25 4.04 17.33
N SER A 105 14.87 5.25 16.98
CA SER A 105 13.54 5.81 17.35
C SER A 105 12.40 5.03 16.70
N ALA A 106 12.59 4.58 15.46
CA ALA A 106 11.65 3.70 14.76
C ALA A 106 11.72 2.23 15.27
N GLY A 107 12.62 1.90 16.21
CA GLY A 107 12.81 0.54 16.71
C GLY A 107 13.42 -0.39 15.66
N ILE A 108 14.18 0.14 14.72
CA ILE A 108 14.87 -0.57 13.63
C ILE A 108 16.37 -0.59 13.95
N SER A 109 17.02 -1.69 13.61
CA SER A 109 18.46 -1.85 13.68
C SER A 109 19.07 -1.80 12.28
N ASP A 110 20.28 -1.25 12.14
CA ASP A 110 21.04 -1.28 10.89
C ASP A 110 21.35 -2.71 10.40
N THR A 111 21.29 -3.69 11.32
CA THR A 111 21.43 -5.13 11.02
C THR A 111 20.10 -5.81 10.67
N ASP A 112 18.99 -5.08 10.62
CA ASP A 112 17.70 -5.62 10.20
C ASP A 112 17.61 -5.76 8.69
N THR A 113 16.62 -6.52 8.28
CA THR A 113 16.31 -6.78 6.87
C THR A 113 15.01 -6.08 6.49
N ILE A 114 15.02 -5.42 5.36
CA ILE A 114 13.84 -4.85 4.71
C ILE A 114 13.24 -5.96 3.84
N TYR A 115 12.00 -6.32 4.09
CA TYR A 115 11.21 -7.24 3.28
C TYR A 115 10.09 -6.46 2.61
N ILE A 116 10.09 -6.43 1.28
CA ILE A 116 9.06 -5.74 0.48
C ILE A 116 8.23 -6.78 -0.22
N TYR A 117 6.98 -6.95 0.19
CA TYR A 117 6.00 -7.76 -0.50
C TYR A 117 5.35 -6.94 -1.61
N ASP A 118 5.47 -7.38 -2.85
CA ASP A 118 4.92 -6.74 -4.03
C ASP A 118 3.66 -7.49 -4.50
N PHE A 119 2.52 -6.80 -4.51
CA PHE A 119 1.23 -7.39 -4.90
C PHE A 119 1.17 -7.77 -6.38
N GLY A 120 1.82 -6.98 -7.23
CA GLY A 120 1.79 -7.21 -8.68
C GLY A 120 2.50 -8.47 -9.12
N THR A 121 3.55 -8.87 -8.39
CA THR A 121 4.38 -10.04 -8.70
C THR A 121 4.20 -11.21 -7.73
N ASP A 122 3.44 -11.02 -6.63
CA ASP A 122 3.31 -11.98 -5.52
C ASP A 122 4.69 -12.48 -5.06
N SER A 123 5.62 -11.57 -4.84
CA SER A 123 7.01 -11.86 -4.48
C SER A 123 7.49 -10.98 -3.34
N VAL A 124 8.60 -11.39 -2.69
CA VAL A 124 9.25 -10.64 -1.62
C VAL A 124 10.66 -10.25 -2.05
N TYR A 125 10.93 -8.95 -2.10
CA TYR A 125 12.27 -8.41 -2.23
C TYR A 125 12.91 -8.27 -0.84
N THR A 126 14.22 -8.49 -0.77
CA THR A 126 14.93 -8.54 0.50
C THR A 126 16.21 -7.72 0.41
N PHE A 127 16.38 -6.79 1.36
CA PHE A 127 17.54 -5.90 1.42
C PHE A 127 18.05 -5.74 2.87
N CYS A 128 19.33 -5.48 3.04
CA CYS A 128 19.87 -5.10 4.34
C CYS A 128 19.62 -3.60 4.60
N VAL A 129 19.19 -3.21 5.80
CA VAL A 129 19.01 -1.80 6.18
C VAL A 129 20.31 -1.01 6.01
N SER A 130 21.46 -1.61 6.36
CA SER A 130 22.78 -1.00 6.22
C SER A 130 23.17 -0.64 4.78
N ALA A 131 22.50 -1.23 3.77
CA ALA A 131 22.82 -0.93 2.37
C ALA A 131 22.29 0.43 1.89
N PHE A 132 21.42 1.09 2.67
CA PHE A 132 20.73 2.31 2.25
C PHE A 132 21.09 3.51 3.12
N SER A 133 21.21 4.67 2.48
CA SER A 133 21.31 5.95 3.16
C SER A 133 19.95 6.40 3.67
N ALA A 134 19.94 7.13 4.77
CA ALA A 134 18.76 7.84 5.22
C ALA A 134 18.68 9.22 4.56
N ILE A 135 17.46 9.66 4.27
CA ILE A 135 17.16 11.00 3.72
C ILE A 135 15.94 11.58 4.43
N ALA A 136 15.85 12.90 4.41
CA ALA A 136 14.64 13.63 4.72
C ALA A 136 14.17 14.35 3.46
N CYS A 137 12.89 14.27 3.13
CA CYS A 137 12.29 14.92 1.96
C CYS A 137 11.18 15.87 2.42
N LEU A 138 11.17 17.08 1.88
CA LEU A 138 10.12 18.04 2.20
C LEU A 138 8.75 17.46 1.79
N ASN A 139 7.80 17.46 2.71
CA ASN A 139 6.44 17.00 2.45
C ASN A 139 5.77 17.92 1.43
N ILE A 140 4.98 17.37 0.52
CA ILE A 140 4.27 18.15 -0.51
C ILE A 140 3.26 19.16 0.08
N TYR A 141 2.84 18.96 1.32
CA TYR A 141 1.96 19.87 2.06
C TYR A 141 2.72 20.87 2.92
N ALA A 142 4.05 20.80 2.96
CA ALA A 142 4.87 21.79 3.66
C ALA A 142 4.64 23.17 3.02
N GLY A 143 4.05 24.05 3.76
CA GLY A 143 3.46 25.22 3.16
C GLY A 143 4.33 26.44 3.15
N GLY A 144 5.01 26.80 2.08
CA GLY A 144 5.24 28.16 1.62
C GLY A 144 5.88 29.18 2.59
N SER A 145 6.44 28.79 3.72
CA SER A 145 7.26 29.66 4.57
C SER A 145 8.67 29.78 3.98
N GLU A 146 9.34 30.92 4.20
CA GLU A 146 10.73 31.11 3.77
C GLU A 146 11.71 30.13 4.46
N THR A 147 11.29 29.51 5.55
CA THR A 147 12.05 28.51 6.33
C THR A 147 11.13 27.37 6.69
N ASN A 148 11.53 26.14 6.33
CA ASN A 148 10.83 24.94 6.74
C ASN A 148 11.21 24.55 8.18
N ASP A 149 10.32 23.81 8.84
CA ASP A 149 10.55 23.16 10.11
C ASP A 149 10.96 21.69 9.87
N PHE A 150 11.60 21.06 10.87
CA PHE A 150 11.90 19.62 10.79
C PHE A 150 10.64 18.77 10.69
N SER A 151 9.50 19.22 11.19
CA SER A 151 8.20 18.57 11.05
C SER A 151 7.63 18.62 9.62
N ASP A 152 8.15 19.50 8.77
CA ASP A 152 7.75 19.59 7.37
C ASP A 152 8.38 18.49 6.49
N TYR A 153 9.29 17.70 7.04
CA TYR A 153 9.99 16.66 6.30
C TYR A 153 9.48 15.26 6.60
N GLU A 154 9.48 14.44 5.57
CA GLU A 154 9.34 12.99 5.64
C GLU A 154 10.72 12.34 5.78
N TYR A 155 10.83 11.37 6.69
CA TYR A 155 12.09 10.71 7.05
C TYR A 155 12.06 9.24 6.64
N GLY A 156 13.16 8.76 6.07
CA GLY A 156 13.19 7.35 5.70
C GLY A 156 14.49 6.91 5.04
N LEU A 157 14.42 5.74 4.40
CA LEU A 157 15.54 5.15 3.68
C LEU A 157 15.38 5.35 2.17
N ASN A 158 16.43 5.84 1.54
CA ASN A 158 16.50 5.95 0.09
C ASN A 158 16.88 4.58 -0.51
N LEU A 159 15.88 3.87 -1.03
CA LEU A 159 16.09 2.58 -1.70
C LEU A 159 16.67 2.75 -3.11
N GLY A 160 16.74 3.98 -3.61
CA GLY A 160 17.30 4.31 -4.91
C GLY A 160 16.57 3.62 -6.05
N ARG A 161 17.35 2.95 -6.92
CA ARG A 161 16.83 2.12 -8.01
C ARG A 161 16.79 0.63 -7.66
N SER A 162 17.06 0.27 -6.41
CA SER A 162 17.10 -1.13 -5.98
C SER A 162 15.73 -1.78 -5.95
N TYR A 163 14.68 -0.96 -5.79
CA TYR A 163 13.30 -1.41 -5.84
C TYR A 163 12.47 -0.41 -6.65
N PHE A 164 11.89 -0.89 -7.74
CA PHE A 164 10.79 -0.24 -8.44
C PHE A 164 9.65 -1.24 -8.52
N GLY A 165 8.72 -1.13 -7.58
CA GLY A 165 7.57 -2.02 -7.52
C GLY A 165 6.63 -1.83 -8.71
N THR A 166 5.81 -2.83 -8.93
CA THR A 166 4.78 -2.84 -9.98
C THR A 166 3.50 -2.13 -9.54
N GLY A 167 3.49 -1.52 -8.35
CA GLY A 167 2.34 -0.84 -7.76
C GLY A 167 2.31 -1.01 -6.25
N GLU A 168 1.19 -1.51 -5.72
CA GLU A 168 1.00 -1.69 -4.29
C GLU A 168 2.02 -2.65 -3.67
N ASN A 169 2.52 -2.28 -2.51
CA ASN A 169 3.50 -3.06 -1.77
C ASN A 169 3.28 -2.94 -0.27
N LEU A 170 3.88 -3.86 0.49
CA LEU A 170 3.93 -3.81 1.95
C LEU A 170 5.37 -4.01 2.38
N VAL A 171 5.85 -3.16 3.26
CA VAL A 171 7.23 -3.25 3.75
C VAL A 171 7.24 -3.60 5.23
N TYR A 172 8.00 -4.63 5.56
CA TYR A 172 8.34 -4.96 6.93
C TYR A 172 9.84 -4.85 7.14
N VAL A 173 10.26 -4.28 8.27
CA VAL A 173 11.67 -4.19 8.64
C VAL A 173 11.90 -4.94 9.95
N GLY A 174 12.78 -5.93 9.93
CA GLY A 174 13.06 -6.74 11.10
C GLY A 174 13.93 -7.96 10.80
N LYS A 175 14.03 -8.88 11.75
CA LYS A 175 14.91 -10.05 11.65
C LYS A 175 14.33 -11.21 10.83
N ILE A 176 13.03 -11.36 10.80
CA ILE A 176 12.36 -12.54 10.23
C ILE A 176 11.29 -12.07 9.25
N ASN A 177 11.33 -12.61 8.03
CA ASN A 177 10.33 -12.34 7.01
C ASN A 177 8.92 -12.80 7.44
N PRO A 178 7.95 -11.90 7.61
CA PRO A 178 6.58 -12.27 7.97
C PRO A 178 5.75 -12.72 6.78
N PHE A 179 6.21 -12.47 5.55
CA PHE A 179 5.44 -12.70 4.34
C PHE A 179 5.59 -14.13 3.80
N GLN A 180 4.59 -14.57 3.10
CA GLN A 180 4.62 -15.77 2.24
C GLN A 180 4.05 -15.41 0.86
N THR A 181 4.47 -16.12 -0.17
CA THR A 181 4.13 -15.89 -1.57
C THR A 181 3.34 -17.06 -2.17
N GLY A 182 2.82 -16.88 -3.37
CA GLY A 182 2.13 -17.93 -4.13
C GLY A 182 0.67 -18.13 -3.75
N GLN A 183 0.11 -17.29 -2.86
CA GLN A 183 -1.27 -17.42 -2.40
C GLN A 183 -2.12 -16.17 -2.57
N LEU A 184 -1.55 -15.09 -3.09
CA LEU A 184 -2.28 -13.89 -3.41
C LEU A 184 -3.21 -14.12 -4.60
N LYS A 185 -4.42 -13.62 -4.53
CA LYS A 185 -5.41 -13.70 -5.62
C LYS A 185 -6.06 -12.35 -5.85
N LEU A 186 -6.00 -11.89 -7.09
CA LEU A 186 -6.82 -10.81 -7.59
C LEU A 186 -8.27 -11.28 -7.58
N MET A 187 -9.16 -10.48 -6.98
CA MET A 187 -10.59 -10.80 -6.97
C MET A 187 -11.24 -10.48 -8.30
N GLU A 188 -11.72 -11.51 -9.00
CA GLU A 188 -12.47 -11.38 -10.24
C GLU A 188 -13.97 -11.58 -9.97
N TRP A 189 -14.71 -10.48 -10.01
CA TRP A 189 -16.10 -10.44 -9.61
C TRP A 189 -17.06 -10.88 -10.70
N ARG A 190 -17.94 -11.81 -10.36
CA ARG A 190 -19.06 -12.23 -11.22
C ARG A 190 -20.37 -11.66 -10.70
N ARG A 191 -21.10 -10.94 -11.55
CA ARG A 191 -22.44 -10.47 -11.20
C ARG A 191 -23.38 -11.63 -10.96
N VAL A 192 -24.17 -11.55 -9.88
CA VAL A 192 -25.19 -12.56 -9.52
C VAL A 192 -26.55 -11.89 -9.25
N ALA A 193 -27.62 -12.68 -9.17
CA ALA A 193 -28.94 -12.13 -8.86
C ALA A 193 -28.98 -11.53 -7.44
N LYS A 194 -29.63 -10.38 -7.26
CA LYS A 194 -29.71 -9.66 -5.96
C LYS A 194 -30.17 -10.56 -4.79
N LYS A 195 -31.14 -11.45 -5.03
CA LYS A 195 -31.62 -12.42 -4.03
C LYS A 195 -30.58 -13.43 -3.54
N LYS A 196 -29.42 -13.49 -4.18
CA LYS A 196 -28.30 -14.36 -3.78
C LYS A 196 -27.37 -13.72 -2.76
N PHE A 197 -27.59 -12.44 -2.40
CA PHE A 197 -26.85 -11.86 -1.29
C PHE A 197 -27.15 -12.62 0.01
N PRO A 198 -26.13 -13.11 0.73
CA PRO A 198 -26.32 -14.24 1.65
C PRO A 198 -26.85 -13.87 3.04
N VAL A 199 -26.81 -12.60 3.40
CA VAL A 199 -27.16 -12.11 4.74
C VAL A 199 -28.08 -10.90 4.69
N LYS A 200 -28.74 -10.62 5.80
CA LYS A 200 -29.37 -9.32 6.04
C LYS A 200 -28.27 -8.36 6.51
N MET A 201 -28.16 -7.22 5.84
CA MET A 201 -27.19 -6.17 6.21
C MET A 201 -27.47 -5.63 7.61
N LYS A 202 -26.41 -5.34 8.34
CA LYS A 202 -26.49 -4.78 9.70
C LYS A 202 -26.51 -3.25 9.62
N ASP A 203 -27.57 -2.66 10.15
CA ASP A 203 -27.70 -1.20 10.24
C ASP A 203 -26.57 -0.59 11.10
N SER A 204 -26.15 -1.29 12.15
CA SER A 204 -25.03 -0.85 13.00
C SER A 204 -23.75 -0.64 12.21
N LEU A 205 -23.43 -1.55 11.28
CA LEU A 205 -22.21 -1.46 10.49
C LEU A 205 -22.24 -0.27 9.51
N ILE A 206 -23.42 0.04 8.97
CA ILE A 206 -23.62 1.23 8.11
C ILE A 206 -23.40 2.49 8.96
N ARG A 207 -24.04 2.57 10.14
CA ARG A 207 -23.91 3.72 11.05
C ARG A 207 -22.47 3.94 11.52
N GLU A 208 -21.77 2.88 11.89
CA GLU A 208 -20.37 2.95 12.34
C GLU A 208 -19.47 3.56 11.27
N ASN A 209 -19.63 3.15 10.01
CA ASN A 209 -18.80 3.62 8.89
C ASN A 209 -19.28 4.92 8.25
N THR A 210 -20.37 5.49 8.73
CA THR A 210 -20.94 6.76 8.22
C THR A 210 -21.19 7.77 9.33
N ASN A 211 -20.51 7.62 10.47
CA ASN A 211 -20.67 8.49 11.66
C ASN A 211 -22.14 8.69 12.06
N GLY A 212 -22.99 7.68 11.84
CA GLY A 212 -24.41 7.72 12.15
C GLY A 212 -25.32 8.45 11.15
N TYR A 213 -24.76 9.04 10.10
CA TYR A 213 -25.53 9.81 9.12
C TYR A 213 -26.50 8.97 8.29
N TYR A 214 -26.13 7.73 7.97
CA TYR A 214 -26.95 6.86 7.14
C TYR A 214 -27.40 5.62 7.91
N THR A 215 -28.57 5.12 7.50
CA THR A 215 -29.16 3.88 7.98
C THR A 215 -29.46 2.99 6.78
N PHE A 216 -29.83 1.74 7.01
CA PHE A 216 -30.23 0.84 5.93
C PHE A 216 -31.43 1.41 5.11
N GLU A 217 -32.32 2.18 5.74
CA GLU A 217 -33.48 2.82 5.07
C GLU A 217 -33.03 3.85 4.02
N ASN A 218 -31.87 4.46 4.22
CA ASN A 218 -31.29 5.41 3.27
C ASN A 218 -30.55 4.72 2.12
N CYS A 219 -30.47 3.36 2.10
CA CYS A 219 -29.68 2.62 1.14
C CYS A 219 -30.49 2.16 -0.06
N LYS A 220 -30.12 2.59 -1.26
CA LYS A 220 -30.62 2.02 -2.51
C LYS A 220 -29.71 0.89 -2.97
N LEU A 221 -30.19 -0.35 -2.92
CA LEU A 221 -29.42 -1.55 -3.28
C LEU A 221 -29.15 -1.63 -4.79
N GLY A 222 -27.90 -1.77 -5.16
CA GLY A 222 -27.38 -1.92 -6.53
C GLY A 222 -27.22 -3.37 -6.98
N ALA A 223 -26.10 -3.66 -7.66
CA ALA A 223 -25.75 -5.00 -8.12
C ALA A 223 -25.09 -5.84 -7.01
N VAL A 224 -25.21 -7.16 -7.13
CA VAL A 224 -24.50 -8.11 -6.27
C VAL A 224 -23.47 -8.84 -7.09
N TYR A 225 -22.29 -8.95 -6.53
CA TYR A 225 -21.18 -9.69 -7.12
C TYR A 225 -20.73 -10.81 -6.20
N LYS A 226 -20.17 -11.84 -6.80
CA LYS A 226 -19.59 -12.99 -6.09
C LYS A 226 -18.20 -13.29 -6.64
N PHE A 227 -17.27 -13.58 -5.73
CA PHE A 227 -15.99 -14.20 -6.01
C PHE A 227 -15.83 -15.42 -5.09
N SER A 228 -15.08 -16.44 -5.49
CA SER A 228 -14.84 -17.62 -4.65
C SER A 228 -13.37 -18.04 -4.76
N ASN A 229 -12.74 -18.28 -3.62
CA ASN A 229 -11.35 -18.75 -3.55
C ASN A 229 -11.13 -19.58 -2.27
N GLU A 230 -10.40 -20.69 -2.38
CA GLU A 230 -9.94 -21.54 -1.26
C GLU A 230 -11.02 -21.89 -0.21
N GLY A 231 -12.21 -22.25 -0.68
CA GLY A 231 -13.32 -22.61 0.21
C GLY A 231 -14.03 -21.42 0.87
N LEU A 232 -13.73 -20.20 0.41
CA LEU A 232 -14.39 -18.97 0.81
C LEU A 232 -15.25 -18.41 -0.32
N ASP A 233 -16.43 -17.93 0.02
CA ASP A 233 -17.34 -17.21 -0.86
C ASP A 233 -17.40 -15.73 -0.43
N TYR A 234 -16.99 -14.84 -1.31
CA TYR A 234 -17.03 -13.39 -1.13
C TYR A 234 -18.24 -12.83 -1.87
N TYR A 235 -19.04 -12.03 -1.20
CA TYR A 235 -20.18 -11.33 -1.79
C TYR A 235 -20.02 -9.84 -1.56
N CYS A 236 -20.14 -9.06 -2.64
CA CYS A 236 -20.11 -7.60 -2.60
C CYS A 236 -21.44 -7.06 -3.13
N GLN A 237 -22.16 -6.30 -2.29
CA GLN A 237 -23.39 -5.61 -2.65
C GLN A 237 -23.08 -4.14 -2.88
N GLU A 238 -23.22 -3.64 -4.11
CA GLU A 238 -23.17 -2.20 -4.37
C GLU A 238 -24.41 -1.51 -3.82
N MET A 239 -24.23 -0.29 -3.35
CA MET A 239 -25.28 0.56 -2.83
C MET A 239 -25.05 2.02 -3.17
N LYS A 240 -26.11 2.81 -3.11
CA LYS A 240 -26.08 4.26 -3.02
C LYS A 240 -26.73 4.69 -1.71
N LEU A 241 -26.02 5.50 -0.96
CA LEU A 241 -26.57 6.17 0.22
C LEU A 241 -27.26 7.44 -0.25
N ILE A 242 -28.51 7.61 0.16
CA ILE A 242 -29.32 8.78 -0.17
C ILE A 242 -29.40 9.66 1.07
N PRO A 243 -28.92 10.90 1.01
CA PRO A 243 -29.00 11.81 2.14
C PRO A 243 -30.44 11.94 2.66
N PRO A 244 -30.65 12.04 3.98
CA PRO A 244 -31.96 12.39 4.54
C PRO A 244 -32.47 13.71 3.97
N ALA A 245 -33.79 13.83 3.75
CA ALA A 245 -34.40 15.00 3.11
C ALA A 245 -34.11 16.34 3.83
N ASP A 246 -33.82 16.27 5.11
CA ASP A 246 -33.55 17.46 5.97
C ASP A 246 -32.05 17.83 6.03
N SER A 247 -31.17 17.09 5.34
CA SER A 247 -29.75 17.38 5.32
C SER A 247 -29.43 18.43 4.23
N VAL A 248 -29.20 19.67 4.67
CA VAL A 248 -28.98 20.83 3.76
C VAL A 248 -27.58 20.84 3.13
N ASP A 249 -26.62 20.11 3.69
CA ASP A 249 -25.19 20.21 3.36
C ASP A 249 -24.60 19.01 2.61
N TYR A 250 -25.37 17.97 2.36
CA TYR A 250 -24.81 16.77 1.71
C TYR A 250 -25.35 16.66 0.28
N GLY A 251 -24.52 17.11 -0.69
CA GLY A 251 -24.85 17.19 -2.11
C GLY A 251 -25.29 15.89 -2.74
N ASP A 252 -24.40 15.07 -3.26
CA ASP A 252 -24.71 13.92 -4.11
C ASP A 252 -24.85 12.60 -3.34
N ASN A 253 -25.50 11.61 -4.00
CA ASN A 253 -25.56 10.25 -3.49
C ASN A 253 -24.15 9.65 -3.32
N VAL A 254 -23.84 9.15 -2.12
CA VAL A 254 -22.57 8.49 -1.81
C VAL A 254 -22.61 7.05 -2.30
N SER A 255 -21.56 6.61 -2.99
CA SER A 255 -21.40 5.20 -3.36
C SER A 255 -20.94 4.38 -2.16
N ALA A 256 -21.48 3.18 -2.01
CA ALA A 256 -21.13 2.29 -0.93
C ALA A 256 -21.11 0.82 -1.35
N ARG A 257 -20.44 -0.01 -0.56
CA ARG A 257 -20.37 -1.47 -0.73
C ARG A 257 -20.47 -2.17 0.61
N TYR A 258 -21.23 -3.25 0.63
CA TYR A 258 -21.29 -4.16 1.75
C TYR A 258 -20.61 -5.47 1.35
N LEU A 259 -19.51 -5.80 2.01
CA LEU A 259 -18.74 -7.02 1.77
C LEU A 259 -19.06 -8.08 2.82
N VAL A 260 -19.26 -9.31 2.36
CA VAL A 260 -19.47 -10.47 3.22
C VAL A 260 -18.62 -11.62 2.75
N VAL A 261 -17.91 -12.27 3.64
CA VAL A 261 -17.15 -13.50 3.37
C VAL A 261 -17.73 -14.65 4.16
N LEU A 262 -18.02 -15.74 3.48
CA LEU A 262 -18.57 -16.96 4.06
C LEU A 262 -17.62 -18.14 3.85
N ASP A 263 -17.63 -19.06 4.82
CA ASP A 263 -17.17 -20.42 4.56
C ASP A 263 -18.12 -21.07 3.53
N SER A 264 -17.60 -21.56 2.42
CA SER A 264 -18.41 -22.09 1.33
C SER A 264 -19.14 -23.38 1.65
N LYS A 265 -18.65 -24.18 2.64
CA LYS A 265 -19.19 -25.48 3.04
C LYS A 265 -20.36 -25.33 4.00
N ASN A 266 -20.14 -24.59 5.10
CA ASN A 266 -21.13 -24.46 6.18
C ASN A 266 -21.90 -23.15 6.16
N ARG A 267 -21.57 -22.24 5.24
CA ARG A 267 -22.21 -20.93 5.05
C ARG A 267 -22.07 -19.99 6.26
N LYS A 268 -21.14 -20.29 7.17
CA LYS A 268 -20.86 -19.41 8.29
C LYS A 268 -20.27 -18.10 7.80
N VAL A 269 -20.75 -16.97 8.30
CA VAL A 269 -20.17 -15.64 8.07
C VAL A 269 -18.86 -15.56 8.86
N LEU A 270 -17.78 -15.28 8.15
CA LEU A 270 -16.44 -15.12 8.71
C LEU A 270 -16.07 -13.64 8.81
N PHE A 271 -16.48 -12.86 7.81
CA PHE A 271 -16.16 -11.43 7.72
C PHE A 271 -17.35 -10.64 7.16
N GLU A 272 -17.59 -9.47 7.68
CA GLU A 272 -18.52 -8.47 7.15
C GLU A 272 -17.89 -7.09 7.30
N ASP A 273 -18.00 -6.27 6.28
CA ASP A 273 -17.54 -4.89 6.31
C ASP A 273 -18.34 -3.99 5.39
N PHE A 274 -18.23 -2.68 5.62
CA PHE A 274 -18.93 -1.66 4.87
C PHE A 274 -17.95 -0.58 4.44
N TYR A 275 -17.91 -0.29 3.16
CA TYR A 275 -17.06 0.73 2.55
C TYR A 275 -17.93 1.77 1.87
N CYS A 276 -17.60 3.04 2.02
CA CYS A 276 -18.24 4.14 1.30
C CYS A 276 -17.22 5.17 0.83
N ASP A 277 -17.60 5.90 -0.21
CA ASP A 277 -16.89 7.13 -0.58
C ASP A 277 -17.10 8.16 0.54
N ASP A 278 -16.06 8.81 0.95
CA ASP A 278 -16.07 9.90 1.93
C ASP A 278 -14.89 10.86 1.65
N GLU A 279 -14.71 11.85 2.51
CA GLU A 279 -13.60 12.80 2.41
C GLU A 279 -12.22 12.13 2.53
N TRP A 280 -12.14 10.97 3.17
CA TRP A 280 -10.90 10.22 3.40
C TRP A 280 -10.50 9.32 2.24
N GLY A 281 -11.40 9.07 1.29
CA GLY A 281 -11.07 8.26 0.12
C GLY A 281 -12.28 7.74 -0.64
N GLY A 282 -12.00 7.14 -1.79
CA GLY A 282 -12.97 6.60 -2.73
C GLY A 282 -12.97 5.08 -2.81
N LEU A 283 -14.07 4.51 -3.29
CA LEU A 283 -14.18 3.08 -3.59
C LEU A 283 -13.37 2.73 -4.84
N THR A 284 -12.48 1.76 -4.74
CA THR A 284 -11.76 1.22 -5.90
C THR A 284 -12.71 0.54 -6.88
N MET A 285 -12.37 0.51 -8.16
CA MET A 285 -13.21 -0.15 -9.16
C MET A 285 -13.20 -1.68 -8.98
N LEU A 286 -14.39 -2.33 -9.01
CA LEU A 286 -14.45 -3.80 -8.99
C LEU A 286 -13.96 -4.38 -10.32
N ASN A 287 -13.05 -5.37 -10.24
CA ASN A 287 -12.62 -6.16 -11.39
C ASN A 287 -13.72 -7.15 -11.79
N ILE A 288 -14.65 -6.69 -12.61
CA ILE A 288 -15.82 -7.48 -13.03
C ILE A 288 -15.46 -8.27 -14.28
N ILE A 289 -15.68 -9.59 -14.25
CA ILE A 289 -15.46 -10.48 -15.39
C ILE A 289 -16.26 -9.99 -16.60
N GLY A 290 -15.56 -9.79 -17.72
CA GLY A 290 -16.14 -9.30 -18.98
C GLY A 290 -16.26 -7.77 -19.08
N ASN A 291 -15.78 -7.02 -18.10
CA ASN A 291 -15.69 -5.56 -18.20
C ASN A 291 -14.38 -5.17 -18.92
N SER A 292 -14.48 -4.78 -20.19
CA SER A 292 -13.32 -4.36 -21.00
C SER A 292 -12.69 -3.02 -20.56
N LYS A 293 -13.35 -2.27 -19.67
CA LYS A 293 -12.83 -1.00 -19.15
C LYS A 293 -11.86 -1.19 -17.98
N PHE A 294 -11.80 -2.38 -17.41
CA PHE A 294 -10.89 -2.68 -16.32
C PHE A 294 -9.49 -2.96 -16.89
N SER A 295 -8.50 -2.22 -16.42
CA SER A 295 -7.09 -2.49 -16.67
C SER A 295 -6.39 -2.65 -15.32
N ALA A 296 -5.96 -3.86 -15.02
CA ALA A 296 -5.12 -4.10 -13.85
C ALA A 296 -3.85 -3.24 -13.96
N GLY A 297 -3.63 -2.37 -12.98
CA GLY A 297 -2.48 -1.44 -12.95
C GLY A 297 -2.81 0.04 -13.22
N GLN A 298 -4.03 0.37 -13.64
CA GLN A 298 -4.49 1.76 -13.73
C GLN A 298 -5.24 2.25 -12.49
N TYR A 299 -5.80 1.32 -11.71
CA TYR A 299 -6.62 1.62 -10.52
C TYR A 299 -6.35 0.58 -9.45
N GLY A 300 -6.55 0.94 -8.20
CA GLY A 300 -6.53 0.00 -7.09
C GLY A 300 -7.44 -1.20 -7.37
N VAL A 301 -7.01 -2.38 -7.01
CA VAL A 301 -7.73 -3.64 -7.24
C VAL A 301 -7.92 -4.39 -5.93
N GLN A 302 -8.95 -5.23 -5.87
CA GLN A 302 -9.22 -6.00 -4.66
C GLN A 302 -8.41 -7.29 -4.65
N TRP A 303 -7.75 -7.52 -3.54
CA TRP A 303 -6.91 -8.69 -3.29
C TRP A 303 -7.39 -9.49 -2.08
N THR A 304 -7.18 -10.79 -2.14
CA THR A 304 -7.27 -11.70 -1.00
C THR A 304 -6.19 -12.77 -1.11
N GLY A 305 -5.89 -13.41 -0.01
CA GLY A 305 -4.91 -14.49 0.06
C GLY A 305 -4.12 -14.46 1.35
N ARG A 306 -3.39 -15.54 1.60
CA ARG A 306 -2.54 -15.68 2.78
C ARG A 306 -1.17 -15.11 2.46
N ILE A 307 -0.95 -13.84 2.73
CA ILE A 307 0.35 -13.17 2.50
C ILE A 307 1.18 -13.05 3.79
N PHE A 308 0.58 -13.26 4.95
CA PHE A 308 1.29 -13.31 6.23
C PHE A 308 1.35 -14.75 6.75
N LYS A 309 2.53 -15.20 7.15
CA LYS A 309 2.75 -16.52 7.73
C LYS A 309 1.89 -16.72 8.97
N GLY A 310 1.16 -17.85 9.04
CA GLY A 310 0.32 -18.20 10.18
C GLY A 310 -0.96 -17.38 10.35
N ARG A 311 -1.30 -16.48 9.40
CA ARG A 311 -2.54 -15.69 9.42
C ARG A 311 -3.56 -16.18 8.39
N SER A 312 -4.81 -15.82 8.62
CA SER A 312 -5.90 -16.02 7.66
C SER A 312 -5.73 -15.13 6.41
N PRO A 313 -6.50 -15.38 5.33
CA PRO A 313 -6.45 -14.51 4.15
C PRO A 313 -6.77 -13.06 4.49
N ILE A 314 -6.08 -12.14 3.80
CA ILE A 314 -6.35 -10.70 3.88
C ILE A 314 -7.58 -10.31 3.06
N ILE A 315 -8.12 -9.15 3.38
CA ILE A 315 -9.05 -8.36 2.55
C ILE A 315 -8.36 -7.03 2.26
N TYR A 316 -8.10 -6.72 0.99
CA TYR A 316 -7.35 -5.51 0.65
C TYR A 316 -7.86 -4.84 -0.64
N GLY A 317 -7.70 -3.53 -0.74
CA GLY A 317 -7.96 -2.77 -1.97
C GLY A 317 -9.44 -2.43 -2.24
N PHE A 318 -10.33 -2.42 -1.24
CA PHE A 318 -11.73 -2.01 -1.43
C PHE A 318 -11.94 -0.50 -1.38
N LYS A 319 -11.03 0.23 -0.75
CA LYS A 319 -11.04 1.69 -0.65
C LYS A 319 -9.63 2.21 -0.93
N GLU A 320 -9.54 3.26 -1.70
CA GLU A 320 -8.34 4.05 -1.89
C GLU A 320 -8.39 5.24 -0.93
N PHE A 321 -7.33 5.44 -0.16
CA PHE A 321 -7.28 6.48 0.85
C PHE A 321 -6.60 7.71 0.28
N SER A 322 -7.29 8.84 0.32
CA SER A 322 -6.71 10.16 0.03
C SER A 322 -5.96 10.71 1.24
N PHE A 323 -6.47 10.38 2.44
CA PHE A 323 -5.91 10.77 3.72
C PHE A 323 -5.96 9.57 4.66
N GLY A 324 -4.98 9.52 5.58
CA GLY A 324 -4.91 8.47 6.58
C GLY A 324 -4.24 7.19 6.08
N CYS A 325 -3.98 6.33 7.00
CA CYS A 325 -3.27 5.08 6.75
C CYS A 325 -4.23 3.90 6.77
N PRO A 326 -4.25 3.07 5.71
CA PRO A 326 -5.13 1.91 5.67
C PRO A 326 -4.71 0.86 6.70
N ALA A 327 -5.66 0.03 7.09
CA ALA A 327 -5.38 -1.21 7.81
C ALA A 327 -5.66 -2.41 6.90
N ILE A 328 -4.96 -3.50 7.13
CA ILE A 328 -5.14 -4.77 6.43
C ILE A 328 -5.99 -5.68 7.30
N PRO A 329 -7.31 -5.81 7.06
CA PRO A 329 -8.14 -6.74 7.79
C PRO A 329 -7.94 -8.17 7.28
N PHE A 330 -8.24 -9.13 8.17
CA PHE A 330 -8.19 -10.55 7.90
C PHE A 330 -9.60 -11.16 7.88
N VAL A 331 -9.76 -12.23 7.11
CA VAL A 331 -11.04 -12.96 7.04
C VAL A 331 -11.42 -13.56 8.38
N ASP A 332 -10.47 -14.10 9.14
CA ASP A 332 -10.73 -14.51 10.53
C ASP A 332 -10.55 -13.30 11.45
N ARG A 333 -11.64 -12.88 12.08
CA ARG A 333 -11.64 -11.75 13.03
C ARG A 333 -10.82 -11.98 14.31
N LYS A 334 -10.32 -13.19 14.54
CA LYS A 334 -9.34 -13.44 15.60
C LYS A 334 -7.96 -12.86 15.25
N ASP A 335 -7.68 -12.73 13.97
CA ASP A 335 -6.51 -12.03 13.49
C ASP A 335 -6.79 -10.51 13.53
N HIS A 336 -6.09 -9.80 14.41
CA HIS A 336 -6.23 -8.35 14.48
C HIS A 336 -5.75 -7.71 13.15
N PRO A 337 -6.44 -6.68 12.65
CA PRO A 337 -5.97 -5.91 11.50
C PRO A 337 -4.56 -5.36 11.73
N ILE A 338 -3.75 -5.32 10.69
CA ILE A 338 -2.42 -4.71 10.71
C ILE A 338 -2.53 -3.30 10.14
N SER A 339 -2.20 -2.28 10.95
CA SER A 339 -2.11 -0.91 10.47
C SER A 339 -0.86 -0.73 9.63
N ILE A 340 -1.01 -0.03 8.51
CA ILE A 340 0.11 0.41 7.70
C ILE A 340 0.51 1.79 8.20
N LEU A 341 1.78 1.94 8.57
CA LEU A 341 2.32 3.22 8.99
C LEU A 341 2.67 4.03 7.74
N CYS A 342 1.95 5.07 7.51
CA CYS A 342 2.18 6.04 6.45
C CYS A 342 2.23 7.44 7.03
N ASP A 343 2.90 8.38 6.37
CA ASP A 343 2.88 9.76 6.81
C ASP A 343 1.48 10.34 6.64
N ASN A 344 0.88 10.77 7.73
CA ASN A 344 -0.48 11.33 7.79
C ASN A 344 -0.46 12.77 8.31
N ARG A 345 0.67 13.46 8.18
CA ARG A 345 0.79 14.87 8.55
C ARG A 345 0.23 15.73 7.42
N HIS A 346 -0.68 16.63 7.76
CA HIS A 346 -1.35 17.57 6.86
C HIS A 346 -1.28 18.99 7.43
#